data_f810fbc5d5836eec5669f994c6fe5b20
#
_entry.id   f810fbc5d5836eec5669f994c6fe5b20
#
_cell.length_a   1.000
_cell.length_b   1.000
_cell.length_c   1.000
_cell.angle_alpha   90.00
_cell.angle_beta   90.00
_cell.angle_gamma   90.00
#
_symmetry.space_group_name_H-M   'P 1'
#
loop_
_entity.id
_entity.type
_entity.pdbx_description
1 polymer ?
#
loop_
_entity_poly.entity_id
_entity_poly.type
_entity_poly.pdbx_seq_one_letter_code
_entity_poly.pdbx_strand_id
1 'polypeptide(L)'
;MPQDIASTSLHDTPPSSRRKTLAAASLAHGVHDGLTDVIYVLLPLWQVAFGLSYAQVGLLRGAYAGMMAGFQLLASKGARRWGREALLIRGTTLAGLAYLMAAQASDLNLLLIALMLAGLGASTQHPLASALVADAYEGSGKVKQALAQYNFAGDIGKALIPGLVGLMLVYVSWQTNATALGLLGLGAAAALWWLLHQAPLAGRSTRKAIAQDRVGSRSALAALIATGTLDSGVRMGFLTFLPFLLQSKGATTAQIGLALTLLFIGGAFGKLFCGYLGARLGPVRTVICTELLTAGLILVALLLPYLPLMLVMPLIGVALNGTSSVLTGLVPDFAGSEQRERVFACFYTGTVGGGALAPVLIGAISDHTGVEHGLMALAGTLLLTLPLCLVVHTGMPRRQ
;
A
#
# COMPACT_ATOMS: atom_id res chain seq x y z
N MET A 1 58.26 -13.16 -7.92
CA MET A 1 56.96 -13.69 -8.39
C MET A 1 55.92 -13.30 -7.34
N PRO A 2 55.03 -12.32 -7.59
CA PRO A 2 53.89 -12.07 -6.75
C PRO A 2 52.77 -13.03 -7.18
N GLN A 3 52.25 -13.80 -6.23
CA GLN A 3 51.11 -14.65 -6.41
C GLN A 3 49.87 -13.79 -6.66
N ASP A 4 49.24 -13.96 -7.82
CA ASP A 4 47.89 -13.49 -8.14
C ASP A 4 46.91 -14.05 -7.11
N ILE A 5 46.47 -13.18 -6.20
CA ILE A 5 45.30 -13.45 -5.38
C ILE A 5 44.10 -13.36 -6.36
N ALA A 6 43.70 -14.52 -6.87
CA ALA A 6 42.46 -14.68 -7.64
C ALA A 6 41.32 -13.99 -6.87
N SER A 7 40.85 -12.87 -7.42
CA SER A 7 39.62 -12.24 -7.01
C SER A 7 38.49 -13.27 -7.14
N THR A 8 38.05 -13.85 -6.02
CA THR A 8 36.85 -14.66 -5.95
C THR A 8 35.70 -13.82 -6.52
N SER A 9 35.36 -14.09 -7.77
CA SER A 9 34.20 -13.54 -8.45
C SER A 9 33.00 -13.79 -7.57
N LEU A 10 32.42 -12.72 -7.02
CA LEU A 10 31.08 -12.72 -6.44
C LEU A 10 30.18 -13.46 -7.45
N HIS A 11 29.57 -14.57 -7.05
CA HIS A 11 28.70 -15.36 -7.92
C HIS A 11 27.53 -14.47 -8.35
N ASP A 12 27.65 -13.90 -9.54
CA ASP A 12 26.58 -13.14 -10.18
C ASP A 12 25.38 -14.05 -10.41
N THR A 13 24.21 -13.67 -9.86
CA THR A 13 22.96 -14.41 -10.10
C THR A 13 22.71 -14.50 -11.61
N PRO A 14 22.50 -15.69 -12.19
CA PRO A 14 22.29 -15.85 -13.63
C PRO A 14 21.14 -15.00 -14.16
N PRO A 15 21.21 -14.41 -15.38
CA PRO A 15 20.15 -13.59 -15.93
C PRO A 15 18.78 -14.27 -15.99
N SER A 16 18.73 -15.58 -16.21
CA SER A 16 17.51 -16.39 -16.19
C SER A 16 16.88 -16.45 -14.79
N SER A 17 17.71 -16.62 -13.75
CA SER A 17 17.27 -16.64 -12.36
C SER A 17 16.74 -15.25 -11.92
N ARG A 18 17.44 -14.16 -12.30
CA ARG A 18 16.98 -12.77 -12.07
C ARG A 18 15.58 -12.52 -12.63
N ARG A 19 15.34 -12.95 -13.89
CA ARG A 19 14.02 -12.79 -14.54
C ARG A 19 12.93 -13.60 -13.86
N LYS A 20 13.21 -14.84 -13.46
CA LYS A 20 12.25 -15.69 -12.74
C LYS A 20 11.90 -15.11 -11.37
N THR A 21 12.89 -14.63 -10.62
CA THR A 21 12.66 -13.97 -9.33
C THR A 21 11.82 -12.69 -9.49
N LEU A 22 12.10 -11.86 -10.50
CA LEU A 22 11.32 -10.67 -10.78
C LEU A 22 9.88 -11.03 -11.18
N ALA A 23 9.69 -12.03 -12.04
CA ALA A 23 8.36 -12.49 -12.46
C ALA A 23 7.55 -13.01 -11.26
N ALA A 24 8.17 -13.85 -10.42
CA ALA A 24 7.56 -14.37 -9.19
C ALA A 24 7.15 -13.24 -8.25
N ALA A 25 8.07 -12.33 -7.94
CA ALA A 25 7.81 -11.20 -7.04
C ALA A 25 6.73 -10.26 -7.62
N SER A 26 6.76 -10.00 -8.93
CA SER A 26 5.77 -9.15 -9.61
C SER A 26 4.38 -9.78 -9.60
N LEU A 27 4.27 -11.09 -9.87
CA LEU A 27 3.01 -11.83 -9.76
C LEU A 27 2.44 -11.76 -8.34
N ALA A 28 3.29 -12.04 -7.34
CA ALA A 28 2.90 -11.97 -5.95
C ALA A 28 2.42 -10.58 -5.56
N HIS A 29 3.12 -9.52 -6.02
CA HIS A 29 2.76 -8.14 -5.70
C HIS A 29 1.43 -7.74 -6.36
N GLY A 30 1.23 -8.07 -7.64
CA GLY A 30 -0.03 -7.77 -8.33
C GLY A 30 -1.23 -8.47 -7.66
N VAL A 31 -1.11 -9.75 -7.34
CA VAL A 31 -2.17 -10.49 -6.64
C VAL A 31 -2.39 -9.93 -5.24
N HIS A 32 -1.32 -9.69 -4.47
CA HIS A 32 -1.41 -9.13 -3.12
C HIS A 32 -2.12 -7.77 -3.09
N ASP A 33 -1.69 -6.84 -3.94
CA ASP A 33 -2.26 -5.49 -3.97
C ASP A 33 -3.72 -5.53 -4.45
N GLY A 34 -4.03 -6.39 -5.40
CA GLY A 34 -5.42 -6.63 -5.83
C GLY A 34 -6.30 -7.22 -4.73
N LEU A 35 -5.81 -8.24 -4.00
CA LEU A 35 -6.52 -8.80 -2.84
C LEU A 35 -6.68 -7.79 -1.70
N THR A 36 -5.73 -6.88 -1.53
CA THR A 36 -5.81 -5.82 -0.52
C THR A 36 -6.89 -4.79 -0.86
N ASP A 37 -6.95 -4.35 -2.11
CA ASP A 37 -7.79 -3.22 -2.50
C ASP A 37 -9.18 -3.62 -3.01
N VAL A 38 -9.40 -4.92 -3.33
CA VAL A 38 -10.73 -5.45 -3.63
C VAL A 38 -11.68 -5.38 -2.42
N ILE A 39 -11.14 -5.33 -1.21
CA ILE A 39 -11.91 -5.15 0.03
C ILE A 39 -12.85 -3.94 -0.10
N TYR A 40 -12.40 -2.84 -0.70
CA TYR A 40 -13.21 -1.63 -0.88
C TYR A 40 -14.50 -1.87 -1.69
N VAL A 41 -14.46 -2.75 -2.69
CA VAL A 41 -15.64 -3.14 -3.47
C VAL A 41 -16.58 -4.02 -2.66
N LEU A 42 -16.04 -4.84 -1.76
CA LEU A 42 -16.81 -5.81 -0.98
C LEU A 42 -17.45 -5.19 0.28
N LEU A 43 -16.89 -4.08 0.82
CA LEU A 43 -17.37 -3.44 2.06
C LEU A 43 -18.87 -3.09 2.03
N PRO A 44 -19.44 -2.46 0.98
CA PRO A 44 -20.87 -2.17 0.92
C PRO A 44 -21.75 -3.43 0.92
N LEU A 45 -21.26 -4.50 0.28
CA LEU A 45 -21.99 -5.77 0.24
C LEU A 45 -22.00 -6.45 1.60
N TRP A 46 -20.86 -6.44 2.30
CA TRP A 46 -20.77 -6.96 3.67
C TRP A 46 -21.57 -6.12 4.65
N GLN A 47 -21.63 -4.79 4.46
CA GLN A 47 -22.48 -3.92 5.27
C GLN A 47 -23.94 -4.37 5.18
N VAL A 48 -24.46 -4.59 3.98
CA VAL A 48 -25.85 -5.04 3.77
C VAL A 48 -26.05 -6.48 4.27
N ALA A 49 -25.11 -7.39 3.95
CA ALA A 49 -25.24 -8.81 4.30
C ALA A 49 -25.26 -9.07 5.81
N PHE A 50 -24.51 -8.28 6.59
CA PHE A 50 -24.35 -8.47 8.04
C PHE A 50 -24.97 -7.34 8.88
N GLY A 51 -25.63 -6.36 8.28
CA GLY A 51 -26.23 -5.23 8.98
C GLY A 51 -25.22 -4.36 9.72
N LEU A 52 -24.04 -4.11 9.12
CA LEU A 52 -22.94 -3.45 9.79
C LEU A 52 -23.13 -1.94 9.88
N SER A 53 -22.71 -1.35 11.00
CA SER A 53 -22.50 0.09 11.10
C SER A 53 -21.26 0.53 10.30
N TYR A 54 -21.14 1.82 10.00
CA TYR A 54 -19.95 2.36 9.33
C TYR A 54 -18.68 2.21 10.18
N ALA A 55 -18.78 2.27 11.51
CA ALA A 55 -17.67 1.98 12.41
C ALA A 55 -17.20 0.53 12.26
N GLN A 56 -18.12 -0.44 12.15
CA GLN A 56 -17.80 -1.84 11.92
C GLN A 56 -17.17 -2.07 10.54
N VAL A 57 -17.65 -1.37 9.50
CA VAL A 57 -17.01 -1.36 8.18
C VAL A 57 -15.57 -0.83 8.27
N GLY A 58 -15.39 0.28 8.97
CA GLY A 58 -14.06 0.84 9.25
C GLY A 58 -13.17 -0.14 10.02
N LEU A 59 -13.73 -0.87 10.99
CA LEU A 59 -13.03 -1.89 11.76
C LEU A 59 -12.54 -3.04 10.87
N LEU A 60 -13.35 -3.55 9.96
CA LEU A 60 -12.94 -4.60 9.01
C LEU A 60 -11.71 -4.17 8.21
N ARG A 61 -11.74 -2.96 7.64
CA ARG A 61 -10.60 -2.44 6.86
C ARG A 61 -9.39 -2.12 7.74
N GLY A 62 -9.63 -1.53 8.91
CA GLY A 62 -8.60 -1.18 9.88
C GLY A 62 -7.90 -2.41 10.46
N ALA A 63 -8.63 -3.47 10.77
CA ALA A 63 -8.08 -4.73 11.28
C ALA A 63 -7.18 -5.40 10.24
N TYR A 64 -7.60 -5.49 8.97
CA TYR A 64 -6.76 -5.96 7.88
C TYR A 64 -5.44 -5.17 7.80
N ALA A 65 -5.55 -3.83 7.73
CA ALA A 65 -4.38 -2.95 7.62
C ALA A 65 -3.48 -3.03 8.85
N GLY A 66 -4.06 -3.06 10.05
CA GLY A 66 -3.33 -3.16 11.32
C GLY A 66 -2.54 -4.46 11.44
N MET A 67 -3.15 -5.60 11.04
CA MET A 67 -2.45 -6.89 11.01
C MET A 67 -1.33 -6.90 9.98
N MET A 68 -1.59 -6.42 8.77
CA MET A 68 -0.58 -6.32 7.72
C MET A 68 0.64 -5.53 8.20
N ALA A 69 0.42 -4.42 8.82
CA ALA A 69 1.48 -3.53 9.27
C ALA A 69 2.20 -3.99 10.52
N GLY A 70 1.46 -4.39 11.54
CA GLY A 70 2.02 -4.85 12.81
C GLY A 70 2.95 -6.05 12.65
N PHE A 71 2.69 -6.89 11.66
CA PHE A 71 3.48 -8.10 11.42
C PHE A 71 4.60 -7.96 10.37
N GLN A 72 4.73 -6.83 9.65
CA GLN A 72 5.80 -6.63 8.66
C GLN A 72 7.21 -6.75 9.27
N LEU A 73 7.43 -6.17 10.44
CA LEU A 73 8.72 -6.29 11.13
C LEU A 73 8.99 -7.71 11.61
N LEU A 74 7.96 -8.41 12.07
CA LEU A 74 8.07 -9.82 12.48
C LEU A 74 8.33 -10.73 11.26
N ALA A 75 7.70 -10.47 10.12
CA ALA A 75 7.96 -11.16 8.87
C ALA A 75 9.43 -10.98 8.44
N SER A 76 9.96 -9.77 8.51
CA SER A 76 11.38 -9.49 8.18
C SER A 76 12.35 -10.20 9.13
N LYS A 77 12.04 -10.28 10.44
CA LYS A 77 12.82 -11.05 11.41
C LYS A 77 12.70 -12.56 11.16
N GLY A 78 11.49 -13.05 10.94
CA GLY A 78 11.20 -14.45 10.62
C GLY A 78 11.92 -14.94 9.39
N ALA A 79 12.09 -14.08 8.38
CA ALA A 79 12.79 -14.40 7.14
C ALA A 79 14.27 -14.77 7.35
N ARG A 80 14.89 -14.33 8.45
CA ARG A 80 16.27 -14.75 8.82
C ARG A 80 16.33 -16.21 9.21
N ARG A 81 15.26 -16.77 9.82
CA ARG A 81 15.19 -18.15 10.32
C ARG A 81 14.60 -19.11 9.29
N TRP A 82 13.53 -18.69 8.58
CA TRP A 82 12.74 -19.57 7.71
C TRP A 82 12.98 -19.34 6.21
N GLY A 83 13.81 -18.36 5.86
CA GLY A 83 14.03 -17.94 4.47
C GLY A 83 12.94 -16.98 3.95
N ARG A 84 13.34 -16.04 3.08
CA ARG A 84 12.42 -15.04 2.51
C ARG A 84 11.40 -15.67 1.57
N GLU A 85 11.86 -16.59 0.71
CA GLU A 85 11.02 -17.28 -0.27
C GLU A 85 9.92 -18.10 0.41
N ALA A 86 10.30 -18.96 1.36
CA ALA A 86 9.36 -19.81 2.09
C ALA A 86 8.32 -18.99 2.85
N LEU A 87 8.74 -17.88 3.48
CA LEU A 87 7.82 -17.04 4.25
C LEU A 87 6.89 -16.24 3.33
N LEU A 88 7.36 -15.77 2.17
CA LEU A 88 6.54 -15.12 1.16
C LEU A 88 5.47 -16.08 0.61
N ILE A 89 5.84 -17.31 0.28
CA ILE A 89 4.89 -18.34 -0.19
C ILE A 89 3.85 -18.63 0.88
N ARG A 90 4.26 -18.86 2.13
CA ARG A 90 3.35 -19.13 3.26
C ARG A 90 2.39 -17.96 3.50
N GLY A 91 2.88 -16.71 3.45
CA GLY A 91 2.05 -15.53 3.60
C GLY A 91 1.00 -15.40 2.50
N THR A 92 1.41 -15.63 1.23
CA THR A 92 0.48 -15.63 0.09
C THR A 92 -0.55 -16.76 0.20
N THR A 93 -0.13 -17.96 0.65
CA THR A 93 -1.03 -19.09 0.92
C THR A 93 -2.04 -18.72 2.00
N LEU A 94 -1.57 -18.15 3.12
CA LEU A 94 -2.45 -17.73 4.23
C LEU A 94 -3.48 -16.68 3.77
N ALA A 95 -3.07 -15.71 2.96
CA ALA A 95 -3.99 -14.72 2.39
C ALA A 95 -5.07 -15.40 1.51
N GLY A 96 -4.69 -16.37 0.66
CA GLY A 96 -5.63 -17.15 -0.14
C GLY A 96 -6.61 -17.95 0.72
N LEU A 97 -6.13 -18.69 1.72
CA LEU A 97 -6.97 -19.44 2.65
C LEU A 97 -7.92 -18.52 3.45
N ALA A 98 -7.45 -17.35 3.84
CA ALA A 98 -8.25 -16.37 4.55
C ALA A 98 -9.42 -15.84 3.69
N TYR A 99 -9.23 -15.64 2.38
CA TYR A 99 -10.32 -15.30 1.47
C TYR A 99 -11.32 -16.46 1.28
N LEU A 100 -10.86 -17.73 1.26
CA LEU A 100 -11.75 -18.88 1.28
C LEU A 100 -12.58 -18.95 2.58
N MET A 101 -11.97 -18.60 3.71
CA MET A 101 -12.65 -18.47 5.00
C MET A 101 -13.66 -17.31 4.98
N ALA A 102 -13.28 -16.15 4.43
CA ALA A 102 -14.18 -15.01 4.28
C ALA A 102 -15.41 -15.35 3.42
N ALA A 103 -15.25 -16.20 2.38
CA ALA A 103 -16.37 -16.68 1.56
C ALA A 103 -17.41 -17.49 2.34
N GLN A 104 -17.03 -18.08 3.47
CA GLN A 104 -17.90 -18.85 4.37
C GLN A 104 -18.43 -18.01 5.55
N ALA A 105 -18.13 -16.70 5.59
CA ALA A 105 -18.53 -15.88 6.71
C ALA A 105 -20.05 -15.75 6.78
N SER A 106 -20.59 -16.09 7.96
CA SER A 106 -22.01 -15.98 8.32
C SER A 106 -22.30 -14.78 9.21
N ASP A 107 -21.25 -14.16 9.75
CA ASP A 107 -21.33 -13.03 10.68
C ASP A 107 -20.06 -12.16 10.64
N LEU A 108 -20.12 -11.02 11.33
CA LEU A 108 -19.03 -10.07 11.44
C LEU A 108 -17.76 -10.70 12.05
N ASN A 109 -17.88 -11.58 13.05
CA ASN A 109 -16.71 -12.09 13.77
C ASN A 109 -15.87 -13.00 12.87
N LEU A 110 -16.52 -13.91 12.14
CA LEU A 110 -15.84 -14.80 11.21
C LEU A 110 -15.19 -14.02 10.07
N LEU A 111 -15.89 -13.01 9.53
CA LEU A 111 -15.35 -12.13 8.51
C LEU A 111 -14.13 -11.31 9.04
N LEU A 112 -14.23 -10.78 10.25
CA LEU A 112 -13.15 -10.03 10.90
C LEU A 112 -11.90 -10.91 11.08
N ILE A 113 -12.08 -12.12 11.59
CA ILE A 113 -10.97 -13.09 11.76
C ILE A 113 -10.34 -13.41 10.39
N ALA A 114 -11.16 -13.66 9.38
CA ALA A 114 -10.68 -13.93 8.03
C ALA A 114 -9.84 -12.76 7.49
N LEU A 115 -10.32 -11.52 7.63
CA LEU A 115 -9.58 -10.33 7.18
C LEU A 115 -8.30 -10.09 8.00
N MET A 116 -8.31 -10.37 9.30
CA MET A 116 -7.09 -10.33 10.13
C MET A 116 -6.05 -11.35 9.65
N LEU A 117 -6.46 -12.58 9.35
CA LEU A 117 -5.58 -13.61 8.79
C LEU A 117 -5.07 -13.23 7.39
N ALA A 118 -5.94 -12.64 6.55
CA ALA A 118 -5.53 -12.11 5.25
C ALA A 118 -4.46 -11.01 5.39
N GLY A 119 -4.68 -10.06 6.32
CA GLY A 119 -3.70 -9.01 6.65
C GLY A 119 -2.39 -9.58 7.19
N LEU A 120 -2.44 -10.60 8.05
CA LEU A 120 -1.26 -11.31 8.54
C LEU A 120 -0.46 -11.94 7.38
N GLY A 121 -1.13 -12.64 6.47
CA GLY A 121 -0.50 -13.19 5.26
C GLY A 121 0.13 -12.10 4.39
N ALA A 122 -0.61 -11.01 4.20
CA ALA A 122 -0.21 -9.82 3.45
C ALA A 122 1.05 -9.14 4.01
N SER A 123 1.32 -9.24 5.31
CA SER A 123 2.47 -8.60 5.98
C SER A 123 3.82 -9.04 5.43
N THR A 124 3.89 -10.21 4.80
CA THR A 124 5.13 -10.77 4.24
C THR A 124 5.52 -10.15 2.89
N GLN A 125 4.55 -9.63 2.15
CA GLN A 125 4.71 -9.30 0.74
C GLN A 125 5.73 -8.19 0.47
N HIS A 126 5.47 -6.97 0.94
CA HIS A 126 6.32 -5.83 0.60
C HIS A 126 7.77 -5.98 1.06
N PRO A 127 8.06 -6.34 2.33
CA PRO A 127 9.43 -6.41 2.79
C PRO A 127 10.23 -7.55 2.17
N LEU A 128 9.58 -8.71 1.91
CA LEU A 128 10.31 -9.88 1.44
C LEU A 128 10.45 -9.92 -0.07
N ALA A 129 9.39 -9.60 -0.83
CA ALA A 129 9.42 -9.63 -2.28
C ALA A 129 10.34 -8.54 -2.85
N SER A 130 10.27 -7.30 -2.31
CA SER A 130 11.17 -6.23 -2.74
C SER A 130 12.64 -6.55 -2.43
N ALA A 131 12.93 -7.19 -1.28
CA ALA A 131 14.26 -7.63 -0.94
C ALA A 131 14.77 -8.75 -1.87
N LEU A 132 13.91 -9.72 -2.24
CA LEU A 132 14.26 -10.77 -3.22
C LEU A 132 14.64 -10.17 -4.58
N VAL A 133 13.87 -9.18 -5.06
CA VAL A 133 14.17 -8.49 -6.32
C VAL A 133 15.48 -7.71 -6.21
N ALA A 134 15.70 -6.97 -5.12
CA ALA A 134 16.91 -6.19 -4.92
C ALA A 134 18.16 -7.08 -4.90
N ASP A 135 18.11 -8.20 -4.15
CA ASP A 135 19.22 -9.16 -4.05
C ASP A 135 19.49 -9.84 -5.42
N ALA A 136 18.44 -10.25 -6.14
CA ALA A 136 18.58 -10.89 -7.44
C ALA A 136 19.27 -10.00 -8.50
N TYR A 137 19.04 -8.68 -8.43
CA TYR A 137 19.61 -7.71 -9.37
C TYR A 137 20.84 -6.98 -8.83
N GLU A 138 21.33 -7.33 -7.63
CA GLU A 138 22.56 -6.73 -7.08
C GLU A 138 23.73 -6.94 -8.06
N GLY A 139 24.60 -5.94 -8.20
CA GLY A 139 25.72 -5.94 -9.15
C GLY A 139 25.35 -5.73 -10.62
N SER A 140 24.07 -5.87 -11.02
CA SER A 140 23.66 -5.73 -12.42
C SER A 140 23.52 -4.29 -12.94
N GLY A 141 23.56 -3.28 -12.06
CA GLY A 141 23.23 -1.89 -12.38
C GLY A 141 21.73 -1.63 -12.63
N LYS A 142 20.86 -2.67 -12.58
CA LYS A 142 19.43 -2.59 -12.94
C LYS A 142 18.46 -2.73 -11.76
N VAL A 143 18.93 -2.68 -10.51
CA VAL A 143 18.10 -2.83 -9.30
C VAL A 143 16.91 -1.85 -9.29
N LYS A 144 17.16 -0.57 -9.59
CA LYS A 144 16.10 0.46 -9.62
C LYS A 144 15.02 0.15 -10.67
N GLN A 145 15.44 -0.32 -11.85
CA GLN A 145 14.52 -0.69 -12.92
C GLN A 145 13.68 -1.92 -12.54
N ALA A 146 14.30 -2.94 -11.95
CA ALA A 146 13.60 -4.15 -11.51
C ALA A 146 12.58 -3.84 -10.40
N LEU A 147 12.94 -3.01 -9.42
CA LEU A 147 12.01 -2.56 -8.38
C LEU A 147 10.87 -1.69 -8.94
N ALA A 148 11.14 -0.87 -9.96
CA ALA A 148 10.08 -0.11 -10.64
C ALA A 148 9.07 -1.05 -11.36
N GLN A 149 9.56 -2.09 -12.05
CA GLN A 149 8.70 -3.10 -12.68
C GLN A 149 7.88 -3.88 -11.64
N TYR A 150 8.51 -4.28 -10.54
CA TYR A 150 7.85 -4.93 -9.41
C TYR A 150 6.72 -4.05 -8.83
N ASN A 151 6.97 -2.76 -8.59
CA ASN A 151 5.97 -1.83 -8.08
C ASN A 151 4.82 -1.60 -9.08
N PHE A 152 5.14 -1.49 -10.37
CA PHE A 152 4.15 -1.34 -11.44
C PHE A 152 3.20 -2.55 -11.52
N ALA A 153 3.69 -3.77 -11.28
CA ALA A 153 2.85 -4.96 -11.21
C ALA A 153 1.82 -4.87 -10.07
N GLY A 154 2.19 -4.30 -8.91
CA GLY A 154 1.25 -4.00 -7.82
C GLY A 154 0.16 -3.02 -8.26
N ASP A 155 0.55 -1.93 -8.93
CA ASP A 155 -0.41 -0.92 -9.41
C ASP A 155 -1.39 -1.52 -10.46
N ILE A 156 -0.94 -2.47 -11.30
CA ILE A 156 -1.82 -3.24 -12.20
C ILE A 156 -2.83 -4.06 -11.38
N GLY A 157 -2.39 -4.77 -10.33
CA GLY A 157 -3.26 -5.57 -9.47
C GLY A 157 -4.35 -4.73 -8.82
N LYS A 158 -3.99 -3.56 -8.27
CA LYS A 158 -4.94 -2.60 -7.68
C LYS A 158 -5.97 -2.10 -8.67
N ALA A 159 -5.58 -1.85 -9.91
CA ALA A 159 -6.49 -1.36 -10.93
C ALA A 159 -7.41 -2.46 -11.48
N LEU A 160 -6.87 -3.66 -11.73
CA LEU A 160 -7.62 -4.73 -12.41
C LEU A 160 -8.55 -5.51 -11.48
N ILE A 161 -8.08 -5.96 -10.32
CA ILE A 161 -8.83 -6.92 -9.50
C ILE A 161 -10.11 -6.30 -8.94
N PRO A 162 -10.12 -5.08 -8.35
CA PRO A 162 -11.37 -4.45 -7.91
C PRO A 162 -12.36 -4.22 -9.05
N GLY A 163 -11.89 -3.80 -10.23
CA GLY A 163 -12.73 -3.60 -11.41
C GLY A 163 -13.37 -4.90 -11.90
N LEU A 164 -12.58 -5.96 -12.02
CA LEU A 164 -13.07 -7.28 -12.45
C LEU A 164 -14.08 -7.85 -11.44
N VAL A 165 -13.80 -7.77 -10.14
CA VAL A 165 -14.71 -8.23 -9.10
C VAL A 165 -15.98 -7.39 -9.11
N GLY A 166 -15.90 -6.05 -9.24
CA GLY A 166 -17.09 -5.21 -9.39
C GLY A 166 -17.98 -5.62 -10.56
N LEU A 167 -17.38 -5.99 -11.68
CA LEU A 167 -18.10 -6.51 -12.85
C LEU A 167 -18.68 -7.91 -12.58
N MET A 168 -17.91 -8.82 -11.99
CA MET A 168 -18.38 -10.19 -11.69
C MET A 168 -19.52 -10.21 -10.67
N LEU A 169 -19.58 -9.25 -9.75
CA LEU A 169 -20.64 -9.12 -8.76
C LEU A 169 -22.02 -8.84 -9.37
N VAL A 170 -22.12 -8.49 -10.65
CA VAL A 170 -23.38 -8.41 -11.40
C VAL A 170 -23.97 -9.80 -11.65
N TYR A 171 -23.11 -10.81 -11.78
CA TYR A 171 -23.49 -12.16 -12.22
C TYR A 171 -23.43 -13.20 -11.11
N VAL A 172 -22.56 -13.01 -10.13
CA VAL A 172 -22.31 -13.99 -9.06
C VAL A 172 -22.21 -13.32 -7.70
N SER A 173 -22.50 -14.09 -6.64
CA SER A 173 -22.49 -13.60 -5.27
C SER A 173 -21.10 -13.13 -4.80
N TRP A 174 -21.06 -12.34 -3.73
CA TRP A 174 -19.79 -11.95 -3.12
C TRP A 174 -19.02 -13.14 -2.53
N GLN A 175 -19.73 -14.19 -2.07
CA GLN A 175 -19.12 -15.44 -1.59
C GLN A 175 -18.37 -16.16 -2.72
N THR A 176 -18.98 -16.24 -3.90
CA THR A 176 -18.35 -16.84 -5.09
C THR A 176 -17.13 -16.03 -5.51
N ASN A 177 -17.22 -14.70 -5.48
CA ASN A 177 -16.07 -13.82 -5.75
C ASN A 177 -14.97 -14.00 -4.70
N ALA A 178 -15.29 -14.05 -3.40
CA ALA A 178 -14.32 -14.29 -2.34
C ALA A 178 -13.64 -15.67 -2.48
N THR A 179 -14.40 -16.71 -2.90
CA THR A 179 -13.84 -18.02 -3.23
C THR A 179 -12.86 -17.92 -4.40
N ALA A 180 -13.23 -17.24 -5.48
CA ALA A 180 -12.35 -17.04 -6.64
C ALA A 180 -11.07 -16.28 -6.26
N LEU A 181 -11.16 -15.25 -5.41
CA LEU A 181 -10.01 -14.50 -4.88
C LEU A 181 -9.11 -15.39 -4.02
N GLY A 182 -9.69 -16.26 -3.19
CA GLY A 182 -8.95 -17.23 -2.40
C GLY A 182 -8.17 -18.20 -3.28
N LEU A 183 -8.83 -18.76 -4.31
CA LEU A 183 -8.20 -19.64 -5.30
C LEU A 183 -7.11 -18.93 -6.10
N LEU A 184 -7.32 -17.65 -6.47
CA LEU A 184 -6.30 -16.81 -7.10
C LEU A 184 -5.07 -16.67 -6.19
N GLY A 185 -5.27 -16.41 -4.90
CA GLY A 185 -4.18 -16.33 -3.91
C GLY A 185 -3.41 -17.65 -3.79
N LEU A 186 -4.11 -18.79 -3.74
CA LEU A 186 -3.48 -20.12 -3.69
C LEU A 186 -2.74 -20.43 -4.99
N GLY A 187 -3.32 -20.11 -6.15
CA GLY A 187 -2.67 -20.24 -7.45
C GLY A 187 -1.40 -19.39 -7.54
N ALA A 188 -1.44 -18.17 -7.04
CA ALA A 188 -0.26 -17.31 -6.96
C ALA A 188 0.82 -17.90 -6.04
N ALA A 189 0.44 -18.46 -4.89
CA ALA A 189 1.38 -19.13 -3.98
C ALA A 189 2.05 -20.35 -4.63
N ALA A 190 1.28 -21.15 -5.38
CA ALA A 190 1.81 -22.30 -6.14
C ALA A 190 2.76 -21.84 -7.27
N ALA A 191 2.39 -20.80 -8.00
CA ALA A 191 3.25 -20.21 -9.04
C ALA A 191 4.53 -19.61 -8.46
N LEU A 192 4.46 -18.94 -7.29
CA LEU A 192 5.62 -18.46 -6.53
C LEU A 192 6.56 -19.60 -6.18
N TRP A 193 6.01 -20.68 -5.59
CA TRP A 193 6.79 -21.86 -5.23
C TRP A 193 7.51 -22.43 -6.45
N TRP A 194 6.79 -22.61 -7.56
CA TRP A 194 7.36 -23.16 -8.79
C TRP A 194 8.46 -22.28 -9.40
N LEU A 195 8.22 -20.96 -9.50
CA LEU A 195 9.18 -20.02 -10.10
C LEU A 195 10.44 -19.86 -9.25
N LEU A 196 10.29 -19.71 -7.92
CA LEU A 196 11.40 -19.50 -7.00
C LEU A 196 12.23 -20.78 -6.83
N HIS A 197 11.61 -21.96 -6.87
CA HIS A 197 12.35 -23.23 -6.84
C HIS A 197 13.29 -23.41 -8.04
N GLN A 198 12.96 -22.78 -9.16
CA GLN A 198 13.79 -22.78 -10.38
C GLN A 198 14.79 -21.63 -10.45
N ALA A 199 14.86 -20.78 -9.45
CA ALA A 199 15.68 -19.56 -9.43
C ALA A 199 16.55 -19.48 -8.17
N PRO A 200 17.51 -20.39 -7.96
CA PRO A 200 18.38 -20.32 -6.79
C PRO A 200 19.12 -18.98 -6.77
N LEU A 201 18.98 -18.25 -5.68
CA LEU A 201 19.67 -16.97 -5.47
C LEU A 201 21.09 -17.23 -4.94
N ALA A 202 22.07 -16.54 -5.50
CA ALA A 202 23.41 -16.46 -4.93
C ALA A 202 23.37 -15.74 -3.59
N GLY A 203 24.25 -16.16 -2.67
CA GLY A 203 24.24 -15.79 -1.25
C GLY A 203 24.18 -14.29 -0.94
N ARG A 204 23.76 -14.01 0.27
CA ARG A 204 23.48 -12.71 0.88
C ARG A 204 24.63 -11.73 0.78
N SER A 205 24.42 -10.54 0.21
CA SER A 205 25.28 -9.38 0.38
C SER A 205 24.81 -8.49 1.53
N THR A 206 25.73 -8.13 2.41
CA THR A 206 25.52 -7.14 3.49
C THR A 206 26.13 -5.81 3.06
N ARG A 207 25.32 -4.95 2.42
CA ARG A 207 25.80 -3.62 2.03
C ARG A 207 25.86 -2.69 3.24
N LYS A 208 27.06 -2.13 3.52
CA LYS A 208 27.22 -1.01 4.47
C LYS A 208 26.63 0.26 3.89
N ALA A 209 25.74 0.92 4.64
CA ALA A 209 25.20 2.22 4.26
C ALA A 209 26.28 3.30 4.28
N ILE A 210 26.25 4.20 3.30
CA ILE A 210 27.13 5.38 3.23
C ILE A 210 26.67 6.36 4.32
N ALA A 211 27.61 6.84 5.12
CA ALA A 211 27.34 7.80 6.20
C ALA A 211 26.87 9.14 5.63
N GLN A 212 25.83 9.71 6.21
CA GLN A 212 25.34 11.06 5.91
C GLN A 212 25.49 11.90 7.18
N ASP A 213 26.33 12.93 7.12
CA ASP A 213 26.80 13.67 8.32
C ASP A 213 25.84 14.75 8.84
N ARG A 214 24.79 15.12 8.09
CA ARG A 214 23.84 16.14 8.48
C ARG A 214 22.44 15.58 8.59
N VAL A 215 21.83 15.72 9.76
CA VAL A 215 20.50 15.20 10.09
C VAL A 215 19.59 16.37 10.46
N GLY A 216 18.36 16.36 9.98
CA GLY A 216 17.32 17.34 10.32
C GLY A 216 16.93 17.30 11.81
N SER A 217 16.15 18.30 12.25
CA SER A 217 15.75 18.43 13.65
C SER A 217 14.74 17.35 14.08
N ARG A 218 14.73 16.98 15.37
CA ARG A 218 13.77 16.00 15.93
C ARG A 218 12.32 16.46 15.81
N SER A 219 12.06 17.77 15.97
CA SER A 219 10.72 18.34 15.80
C SER A 219 10.21 18.22 14.37
N ALA A 220 11.09 18.44 13.38
CA ALA A 220 10.74 18.26 11.97
C ALA A 220 10.52 16.78 11.61
N LEU A 221 11.27 15.85 12.21
CA LEU A 221 11.00 14.42 12.07
C LEU A 221 9.62 14.06 12.64
N ALA A 222 9.28 14.54 13.83
CA ALA A 222 7.96 14.31 14.42
C ALA A 222 6.84 14.89 13.55
N ALA A 223 7.03 16.10 12.99
CA ALA A 223 6.10 16.72 12.06
C ALA A 223 5.98 15.93 10.75
N LEU A 224 7.07 15.38 10.21
CA LEU A 224 7.06 14.51 9.03
C LEU A 224 6.27 13.23 9.29
N ILE A 225 6.47 12.60 10.45
CA ILE A 225 5.73 11.40 10.85
C ILE A 225 4.24 11.73 10.98
N ALA A 226 3.90 12.83 11.64
CA ALA A 226 2.51 13.28 11.80
C ALA A 226 1.85 13.56 10.44
N THR A 227 2.55 14.25 9.51
CA THR A 227 2.06 14.49 8.14
C THR A 227 1.80 13.19 7.41
N GLY A 228 2.74 12.24 7.45
CA GLY A 228 2.56 10.94 6.81
C GLY A 228 1.44 10.10 7.45
N THR A 229 1.23 10.24 8.75
CA THR A 229 0.11 9.60 9.48
C THR A 229 -1.24 10.14 9.00
N LEU A 230 -1.38 11.46 8.86
CA LEU A 230 -2.59 12.12 8.35
C LEU A 230 -2.82 11.76 6.88
N ASP A 231 -1.82 11.88 6.00
CA ASP A 231 -1.90 11.48 4.58
C ASP A 231 -2.41 10.05 4.43
N SER A 232 -1.79 9.11 5.14
CA SER A 232 -2.18 7.71 5.09
C SER A 232 -3.59 7.47 5.67
N GLY A 233 -3.94 8.16 6.75
CA GLY A 233 -5.27 8.12 7.34
C GLY A 233 -6.34 8.61 6.37
N VAL A 234 -6.12 9.75 5.74
CA VAL A 234 -7.06 10.30 4.75
C VAL A 234 -7.21 9.38 3.55
N ARG A 235 -6.12 8.87 3.02
CA ARG A 235 -6.16 7.95 1.89
C ARG A 235 -6.96 6.69 2.21
N MET A 236 -6.67 6.03 3.33
CA MET A 236 -7.37 4.81 3.71
C MET A 236 -8.82 5.06 4.12
N GLY A 237 -9.10 6.16 4.81
CA GLY A 237 -10.46 6.58 5.16
C GLY A 237 -11.28 6.89 3.91
N PHE A 238 -10.74 7.69 2.99
CA PHE A 238 -11.43 8.02 1.74
C PHE A 238 -11.73 6.78 0.90
N LEU A 239 -10.74 5.91 0.66
CA LEU A 239 -10.93 4.68 -0.09
C LEU A 239 -11.95 3.74 0.57
N THR A 240 -12.01 3.70 1.90
CA THR A 240 -12.99 2.88 2.64
C THR A 240 -14.42 3.38 2.42
N PHE A 241 -14.65 4.69 2.41
CA PHE A 241 -15.99 5.26 2.34
C PHE A 241 -16.39 5.78 0.95
N LEU A 242 -15.46 5.86 0.00
CA LEU A 242 -15.76 6.20 -1.40
C LEU A 242 -16.82 5.29 -2.04
N PRO A 243 -16.82 3.95 -1.86
CA PRO A 243 -17.87 3.08 -2.39
C PRO A 243 -19.25 3.45 -1.89
N PHE A 244 -19.38 3.83 -0.62
CA PHE A 244 -20.66 4.25 -0.03
C PHE A 244 -21.13 5.60 -0.56
N LEU A 245 -20.20 6.56 -0.76
CA LEU A 245 -20.51 7.82 -1.43
C LEU A 245 -20.98 7.59 -2.86
N LEU A 246 -20.33 6.71 -3.61
CA LEU A 246 -20.75 6.38 -4.99
C LEU A 246 -22.13 5.71 -4.99
N GLN A 247 -22.38 4.79 -4.05
CA GLN A 247 -23.66 4.12 -3.90
C GLN A 247 -24.79 5.12 -3.56
N SER A 248 -24.55 6.09 -2.68
CA SER A 248 -25.53 7.15 -2.37
C SER A 248 -25.86 8.04 -3.58
N LYS A 249 -24.93 8.13 -4.54
CA LYS A 249 -25.10 8.81 -5.84
C LYS A 249 -25.73 7.91 -6.93
N GLY A 250 -26.16 6.69 -6.57
CA GLY A 250 -26.83 5.76 -7.48
C GLY A 250 -25.91 4.85 -8.29
N ALA A 251 -24.62 4.76 -7.94
CA ALA A 251 -23.69 3.86 -8.62
C ALA A 251 -23.98 2.38 -8.30
N THR A 252 -23.94 1.55 -9.33
CA THR A 252 -23.97 0.09 -9.20
C THR A 252 -22.63 -0.43 -8.71
N THR A 253 -22.59 -1.69 -8.22
CA THR A 253 -21.34 -2.32 -7.77
C THR A 253 -20.27 -2.39 -8.87
N ALA A 254 -20.68 -2.66 -10.13
CA ALA A 254 -19.77 -2.63 -11.28
C ALA A 254 -19.17 -1.23 -11.50
N GLN A 255 -19.97 -0.20 -11.35
CA GLN A 255 -19.55 1.19 -11.49
C GLN A 255 -18.62 1.64 -10.34
N ILE A 256 -18.82 1.13 -9.12
CA ILE A 256 -17.90 1.32 -8.00
C ILE A 256 -16.55 0.67 -8.30
N GLY A 257 -16.53 -0.56 -8.80
CA GLY A 257 -15.30 -1.22 -9.23
C GLY A 257 -14.56 -0.43 -10.30
N LEU A 258 -15.28 0.10 -11.31
CA LEU A 258 -14.70 0.96 -12.36
C LEU A 258 -14.14 2.27 -11.78
N ALA A 259 -14.83 2.91 -10.84
CA ALA A 259 -14.36 4.12 -10.17
C ALA A 259 -13.03 3.90 -9.44
N LEU A 260 -12.92 2.79 -8.70
CA LEU A 260 -11.66 2.40 -8.03
C LEU A 260 -10.56 2.09 -9.04
N THR A 261 -10.86 1.41 -10.14
CA THR A 261 -9.91 1.18 -11.25
C THR A 261 -9.36 2.50 -11.78
N LEU A 262 -10.23 3.47 -12.11
CA LEU A 262 -9.83 4.78 -12.59
C LEU A 262 -8.98 5.54 -11.56
N LEU A 263 -9.35 5.48 -10.29
CA LEU A 263 -8.61 6.09 -9.19
C LEU A 263 -7.21 5.45 -9.05
N PHE A 264 -7.09 4.13 -9.09
CA PHE A 264 -5.80 3.46 -8.96
C PHE A 264 -4.89 3.66 -10.17
N ILE A 265 -5.45 3.72 -11.39
CA ILE A 265 -4.70 4.14 -12.59
C ILE A 265 -4.14 5.55 -12.40
N GLY A 266 -4.98 6.50 -11.96
CA GLY A 266 -4.52 7.85 -11.62
C GLY A 266 -3.42 7.83 -10.54
N GLY A 267 -3.57 6.99 -9.52
CA GLY A 267 -2.59 6.84 -8.45
C GLY A 267 -1.22 6.35 -8.91
N ALA A 268 -1.16 5.44 -9.87
CA ALA A 268 0.08 4.98 -10.49
C ALA A 268 0.82 6.14 -11.18
N PHE A 269 0.10 6.95 -11.96
CA PHE A 269 0.67 8.17 -12.57
C PHE A 269 1.03 9.23 -11.52
N GLY A 270 0.27 9.33 -10.44
CA GLY A 270 0.51 10.30 -9.36
C GLY A 270 1.87 10.14 -8.70
N LYS A 271 2.32 8.91 -8.47
CA LYS A 271 3.65 8.63 -7.91
C LYS A 271 4.77 9.19 -8.79
N LEU A 272 4.66 9.03 -10.12
CA LEU A 272 5.64 9.55 -11.07
C LEU A 272 5.58 11.08 -11.15
N PHE A 273 4.38 11.63 -11.26
CA PHE A 273 4.16 13.07 -11.36
C PHE A 273 4.62 13.81 -10.12
N CYS A 274 4.27 13.33 -8.92
CA CYS A 274 4.70 13.95 -7.67
C CYS A 274 6.20 13.82 -7.43
N GLY A 275 6.82 12.72 -7.87
CA GLY A 275 8.28 12.58 -7.86
C GLY A 275 8.98 13.64 -8.71
N TYR A 276 8.46 13.88 -9.93
CA TYR A 276 8.94 14.94 -10.82
C TYR A 276 8.70 16.35 -10.24
N LEU A 277 7.51 16.59 -9.68
CA LEU A 277 7.14 17.87 -9.07
C LEU A 277 8.02 18.16 -7.84
N GLY A 278 8.29 17.12 -7.02
CA GLY A 278 9.18 17.20 -5.86
C GLY A 278 10.61 17.58 -6.22
N ALA A 279 11.10 17.12 -7.38
CA ALA A 279 12.41 17.51 -7.89
C ALA A 279 12.48 18.97 -8.37
N ARG A 280 11.36 19.52 -8.88
CA ARG A 280 11.28 20.90 -9.39
C ARG A 280 10.91 21.96 -8.37
N LEU A 281 9.83 21.72 -7.60
CA LEU A 281 9.28 22.68 -6.64
C LEU A 281 9.86 22.50 -5.23
N GLY A 282 10.56 21.40 -5.02
CA GLY A 282 10.98 20.93 -3.72
C GLY A 282 9.90 20.06 -3.03
N PRO A 283 10.33 19.14 -2.15
CA PRO A 283 9.44 18.12 -1.60
C PRO A 283 8.34 18.71 -0.72
N VAL A 284 8.64 19.67 0.16
CA VAL A 284 7.65 20.24 1.08
C VAL A 284 6.54 21.00 0.34
N ARG A 285 6.90 21.82 -0.66
CA ARG A 285 5.90 22.53 -1.47
C ARG A 285 5.02 21.57 -2.25
N THR A 286 5.61 20.48 -2.75
CA THR A 286 4.85 19.42 -3.44
C THR A 286 3.83 18.78 -2.51
N VAL A 287 4.22 18.43 -1.27
CA VAL A 287 3.31 17.89 -0.26
C VAL A 287 2.16 18.87 0.01
N ILE A 288 2.45 20.14 0.27
CA ILE A 288 1.41 21.15 0.52
C ILE A 288 0.42 21.23 -0.66
N CYS A 289 0.93 21.30 -1.90
CA CYS A 289 0.07 21.38 -3.08
C CYS A 289 -0.80 20.13 -3.25
N THR A 290 -0.23 18.93 -3.06
CA THR A 290 -0.96 17.67 -3.21
C THR A 290 -1.98 17.46 -2.10
N GLU A 291 -1.69 17.82 -0.85
CA GLU A 291 -2.63 17.74 0.28
C GLU A 291 -3.82 18.68 0.10
N LEU A 292 -3.57 19.93 -0.30
CA LEU A 292 -4.64 20.89 -0.61
C LEU A 292 -5.48 20.43 -1.81
N LEU A 293 -4.83 19.90 -2.84
CA LEU A 293 -5.54 19.34 -3.99
C LEU A 293 -6.40 18.13 -3.58
N THR A 294 -5.87 17.24 -2.74
CA THR A 294 -6.62 16.08 -2.22
C THR A 294 -7.83 16.54 -1.41
N ALA A 295 -7.66 17.49 -0.48
CA ALA A 295 -8.76 18.03 0.29
C ALA A 295 -9.83 18.66 -0.62
N GLY A 296 -9.43 19.49 -1.58
CA GLY A 296 -10.33 20.10 -2.56
C GLY A 296 -11.07 19.07 -3.41
N LEU A 297 -10.38 18.04 -3.87
CA LEU A 297 -10.99 16.99 -4.70
C LEU A 297 -11.95 16.08 -3.89
N ILE A 298 -11.69 15.85 -2.60
CA ILE A 298 -12.66 15.16 -1.72
C ILE A 298 -13.94 16.01 -1.62
N LEU A 299 -13.83 17.32 -1.38
CA LEU A 299 -15.00 18.20 -1.34
C LEU A 299 -15.73 18.26 -2.69
N VAL A 300 -15.01 18.32 -3.80
CA VAL A 300 -15.59 18.23 -5.15
C VAL A 300 -16.32 16.90 -5.34
N ALA A 301 -15.77 15.80 -4.86
CA ALA A 301 -16.43 14.48 -4.94
C ALA A 301 -17.76 14.44 -4.18
N LEU A 302 -17.88 15.16 -3.08
CA LEU A 302 -19.16 15.28 -2.34
C LEU A 302 -20.23 16.01 -3.16
N LEU A 303 -19.84 17.04 -3.91
CA LEU A 303 -20.75 17.92 -4.65
C LEU A 303 -21.18 17.39 -6.01
N LEU A 304 -20.28 16.65 -6.71
CA LEU A 304 -20.54 16.21 -8.06
C LEU A 304 -21.55 15.05 -8.13
N PRO A 305 -22.48 15.06 -9.11
CA PRO A 305 -23.23 13.87 -9.50
C PRO A 305 -22.31 12.75 -9.98
N TYR A 306 -22.84 11.52 -10.05
CA TYR A 306 -22.07 10.32 -10.37
C TYR A 306 -21.21 10.43 -11.64
N LEU A 307 -21.80 10.82 -12.81
CA LEU A 307 -21.08 10.84 -14.07
C LEU A 307 -19.89 11.83 -14.11
N PRO A 308 -20.04 13.11 -13.73
CA PRO A 308 -18.91 14.01 -13.60
C PRO A 308 -17.86 13.52 -12.61
N LEU A 309 -18.29 12.89 -11.51
CA LEU A 309 -17.36 12.35 -10.51
C LEU A 309 -16.46 11.26 -11.10
N MET A 310 -16.98 10.39 -11.97
CA MET A 310 -16.17 9.37 -12.65
C MET A 310 -15.03 9.96 -13.47
N LEU A 311 -15.24 11.12 -14.11
CA LEU A 311 -14.18 11.81 -14.86
C LEU A 311 -13.08 12.40 -13.95
N VAL A 312 -13.42 12.69 -12.70
CA VAL A 312 -12.49 13.24 -11.70
C VAL A 312 -11.72 12.13 -10.95
N MET A 313 -12.20 10.88 -10.99
CA MET A 313 -11.55 9.75 -10.28
C MET A 313 -10.04 9.62 -10.55
N PRO A 314 -9.55 9.67 -11.81
CA PRO A 314 -8.11 9.60 -12.05
C PRO A 314 -7.34 10.74 -11.37
N LEU A 315 -7.88 11.96 -11.37
CA LEU A 315 -7.26 13.12 -10.75
C LEU A 315 -7.21 12.98 -9.22
N ILE A 316 -8.30 12.48 -8.61
CA ILE A 316 -8.32 12.11 -7.19
C ILE A 316 -7.21 11.09 -6.91
N GLY A 317 -7.08 10.08 -7.77
CA GLY A 317 -6.03 9.07 -7.66
C GLY A 317 -4.62 9.67 -7.69
N VAL A 318 -4.35 10.59 -8.61
CA VAL A 318 -3.07 11.31 -8.73
C VAL A 318 -2.75 12.04 -7.42
N ALA A 319 -3.67 12.82 -6.90
CA ALA A 319 -3.48 13.60 -5.68
C ALA A 319 -3.30 12.69 -4.46
N LEU A 320 -4.22 11.75 -4.25
CA LEU A 320 -4.30 10.88 -3.08
C LEU A 320 -3.10 9.93 -2.92
N ASN A 321 -2.51 9.46 -4.01
CA ASN A 321 -1.43 8.46 -3.97
C ASN A 321 -0.03 9.04 -4.24
N GLY A 322 0.05 10.27 -4.75
CA GLY A 322 1.31 10.91 -5.12
C GLY A 322 2.12 11.36 -3.91
N THR A 323 1.47 11.92 -2.89
CA THR A 323 2.08 12.55 -1.71
C THR A 323 2.96 11.57 -0.92
N SER A 324 2.48 10.34 -0.71
CA SER A 324 3.19 9.34 0.10
C SER A 324 4.60 9.03 -0.40
N SER A 325 4.83 9.08 -1.73
CA SER A 325 6.16 8.85 -2.32
C SER A 325 7.14 9.98 -1.98
N VAL A 326 6.66 11.21 -1.94
CA VAL A 326 7.46 12.40 -1.59
C VAL A 326 7.79 12.40 -0.10
N LEU A 327 6.80 12.11 0.76
CA LEU A 327 6.99 12.01 2.22
C LEU A 327 8.01 10.93 2.59
N THR A 328 7.90 9.73 2.00
CA THR A 328 8.86 8.65 2.22
C THR A 328 10.26 9.04 1.75
N GLY A 329 10.36 9.79 0.66
CA GLY A 329 11.62 10.31 0.12
C GLY A 329 12.33 11.32 1.04
N LEU A 330 11.60 11.96 1.96
CA LEU A 330 12.17 12.89 2.95
C LEU A 330 12.74 12.19 4.19
N VAL A 331 12.32 10.96 4.50
CA VAL A 331 12.73 10.25 5.73
C VAL A 331 14.26 10.16 5.89
N PRO A 332 15.06 9.87 4.84
CA PRO A 332 16.52 9.84 4.94
C PRO A 332 17.16 11.15 5.39
N ASP A 333 16.55 12.31 5.09
CA ASP A 333 17.08 13.62 5.46
C ASP A 333 17.05 13.85 6.99
N PHE A 334 16.30 13.02 7.73
CA PHE A 334 16.15 13.08 9.19
C PHE A 334 16.83 11.91 9.92
N ALA A 335 17.61 11.08 9.21
CA ALA A 335 18.19 9.86 9.76
C ALA A 335 19.70 9.79 9.48
N GLY A 336 20.52 9.81 10.51
CA GLY A 336 21.91 9.39 10.42
C GLY A 336 22.01 7.90 10.06
N SER A 337 23.18 7.47 9.53
CA SER A 337 23.39 6.10 9.04
C SER A 337 23.04 5.01 10.05
N GLU A 338 23.35 5.21 11.33
CA GLU A 338 23.08 4.25 12.42
C GLU A 338 21.61 4.22 12.86
N GLN A 339 20.88 5.34 12.69
CA GLN A 339 19.49 5.48 13.16
C GLN A 339 18.46 5.30 12.04
N ARG A 340 18.90 5.13 10.79
CA ARG A 340 18.02 5.10 9.61
C ARG A 340 16.92 4.07 9.71
N GLU A 341 17.24 2.84 10.11
CA GLU A 341 16.23 1.78 10.28
C GLU A 341 15.17 2.16 11.32
N ARG A 342 15.59 2.76 12.44
CA ARG A 342 14.68 3.21 13.50
C ARG A 342 13.75 4.33 13.04
N VAL A 343 14.29 5.32 12.32
CA VAL A 343 13.52 6.45 11.82
C VAL A 343 12.49 6.00 10.77
N PHE A 344 12.87 5.13 9.83
CA PHE A 344 11.93 4.52 8.91
C PHE A 344 10.87 3.70 9.64
N ALA A 345 11.24 2.90 10.64
CA ALA A 345 10.29 2.12 11.44
C ALA A 345 9.27 3.03 12.14
N CYS A 346 9.71 4.14 12.75
CA CYS A 346 8.81 5.12 13.38
C CYS A 346 7.86 5.76 12.35
N PHE A 347 8.39 6.16 11.18
CA PHE A 347 7.58 6.74 10.10
C PHE A 347 6.53 5.75 9.59
N TYR A 348 6.92 4.52 9.28
CA TYR A 348 5.97 3.50 8.82
C TYR A 348 4.95 3.11 9.90
N THR A 349 5.35 3.03 11.17
CA THR A 349 4.41 2.75 12.27
C THR A 349 3.35 3.86 12.36
N GLY A 350 3.75 5.12 12.26
CA GLY A 350 2.80 6.25 12.24
C GLY A 350 1.86 6.17 11.03
N THR A 351 2.40 6.08 9.81
CA THR A 351 1.60 6.07 8.59
C THR A 351 0.61 4.91 8.54
N VAL A 352 1.06 3.72 8.93
CA VAL A 352 0.19 2.55 8.95
C VAL A 352 -0.84 2.63 10.09
N GLY A 353 -0.42 3.10 11.26
CA GLY A 353 -1.34 3.34 12.38
C GLY A 353 -2.46 4.31 11.99
N GLY A 354 -2.12 5.42 11.35
CA GLY A 354 -3.11 6.37 10.80
C GLY A 354 -4.05 5.70 9.78
N GLY A 355 -3.47 4.93 8.85
CA GLY A 355 -4.26 4.21 7.85
C GLY A 355 -5.18 3.13 8.41
N ALA A 356 -4.83 2.52 9.54
CA ALA A 356 -5.67 1.52 10.22
C ALA A 356 -6.76 2.18 11.08
N LEU A 357 -6.45 3.28 11.76
CA LEU A 357 -7.37 3.94 12.69
C LEU A 357 -8.38 4.85 12.00
N ALA A 358 -7.97 5.58 10.95
CA ALA A 358 -8.83 6.56 10.30
C ALA A 358 -10.15 5.97 9.78
N PRO A 359 -10.20 4.79 9.13
CA PRO A 359 -11.48 4.20 8.74
C PRO A 359 -12.43 3.95 9.91
N VAL A 360 -11.92 3.53 11.07
CA VAL A 360 -12.74 3.30 12.28
C VAL A 360 -13.32 4.63 12.80
N LEU A 361 -12.48 5.66 12.91
CA LEU A 361 -12.90 6.99 13.42
C LEU A 361 -13.91 7.65 12.47
N ILE A 362 -13.64 7.62 11.16
CA ILE A 362 -14.54 8.17 10.15
C ILE A 362 -15.85 7.37 10.10
N GLY A 363 -15.79 6.04 10.26
CA GLY A 363 -16.97 5.21 10.38
C GLY A 363 -17.85 5.59 11.57
N ALA A 364 -17.24 5.79 12.74
CA ALA A 364 -17.95 6.24 13.94
C ALA A 364 -18.59 7.63 13.75
N ILE A 365 -17.91 8.57 13.11
CA ILE A 365 -18.50 9.86 12.74
C ILE A 365 -19.67 9.65 11.78
N SER A 366 -19.49 8.80 10.77
CA SER A 366 -20.49 8.53 9.74
C SER A 366 -21.74 7.84 10.27
N ASP A 367 -21.65 7.04 11.33
CA ASP A 367 -22.80 6.42 11.99
C ASP A 367 -23.77 7.48 12.58
N HIS A 368 -23.24 8.65 13.00
CA HIS A 368 -24.06 9.71 13.60
C HIS A 368 -24.46 10.80 12.60
N THR A 369 -23.59 11.08 11.60
CA THR A 369 -23.76 12.27 10.74
C THR A 369 -23.88 11.94 9.26
N GLY A 370 -23.71 10.68 8.87
CA GLY A 370 -23.68 10.23 7.48
C GLY A 370 -22.29 10.29 6.86
N VAL A 371 -22.10 9.50 5.79
CA VAL A 371 -20.79 9.32 5.10
C VAL A 371 -20.23 10.63 4.57
N GLU A 372 -21.10 11.52 4.07
CA GLU A 372 -20.65 12.81 3.51
C GLU A 372 -19.97 13.69 4.54
N HIS A 373 -20.52 13.78 5.75
CA HIS A 373 -19.90 14.54 6.85
C HIS A 373 -18.61 13.87 7.34
N GLY A 374 -18.57 12.52 7.39
CA GLY A 374 -17.35 11.79 7.68
C GLY A 374 -16.23 12.11 6.69
N LEU A 375 -16.52 12.12 5.39
CA LEU A 375 -15.57 12.48 4.34
C LEU A 375 -15.20 13.98 4.37
N MET A 376 -16.12 14.85 4.75
CA MET A 376 -15.83 16.29 4.95
C MET A 376 -14.88 16.50 6.13
N ALA A 377 -15.08 15.80 7.25
CA ALA A 377 -14.18 15.81 8.38
C ALA A 377 -12.79 15.30 7.98
N LEU A 378 -12.75 14.23 7.16
CA LEU A 378 -11.50 13.69 6.63
C LEU A 378 -10.74 14.72 5.78
N ALA A 379 -11.42 15.41 4.86
CA ALA A 379 -10.81 16.50 4.07
C ALA A 379 -10.27 17.62 4.97
N GLY A 380 -11.01 17.96 6.04
CA GLY A 380 -10.58 18.96 7.01
C GLY A 380 -9.30 18.60 7.76
N THR A 381 -9.05 17.31 8.03
CA THR A 381 -7.82 16.85 8.70
C THR A 381 -6.56 17.14 7.88
N LEU A 382 -6.67 17.24 6.55
CA LEU A 382 -5.52 17.59 5.69
C LEU A 382 -5.03 19.01 5.91
N LEU A 383 -5.87 19.93 6.37
CA LEU A 383 -5.44 21.29 6.70
C LEU A 383 -4.41 21.31 7.85
N LEU A 384 -4.42 20.28 8.73
CA LEU A 384 -3.44 20.13 9.80
C LEU A 384 -2.03 19.81 9.26
N THR A 385 -1.93 19.30 8.03
CA THR A 385 -0.63 19.04 7.40
C THR A 385 0.12 20.33 7.06
N LEU A 386 -0.59 21.46 6.86
CA LEU A 386 0.02 22.73 6.48
C LEU A 386 1.01 23.26 7.53
N PRO A 387 0.62 23.46 8.82
CA PRO A 387 1.57 23.89 9.85
C PRO A 387 2.66 22.83 10.08
N LEU A 388 2.36 21.55 9.98
CA LEU A 388 3.36 20.49 10.10
C LEU A 388 4.41 20.58 8.97
N CYS A 389 4.00 20.81 7.74
CA CYS A 389 4.91 21.01 6.61
C CYS A 389 5.83 22.24 6.79
N LEU A 390 5.36 23.32 7.43
CA LEU A 390 6.21 24.47 7.78
C LEU A 390 7.30 24.06 8.77
N VAL A 391 6.96 23.27 9.80
CA VAL A 391 7.94 22.74 10.76
C VAL A 391 8.94 21.81 10.06
N VAL A 392 8.49 20.95 9.15
CA VAL A 392 9.38 20.10 8.32
C VAL A 392 10.34 20.98 7.53
N HIS A 393 9.82 22.01 6.84
CA HIS A 393 10.63 22.90 6.00
C HIS A 393 11.74 23.62 6.78
N THR A 394 11.42 24.16 7.94
CA THR A 394 12.38 24.91 8.77
C THR A 394 13.44 24.01 9.42
N GLY A 395 13.10 22.74 9.68
CA GLY A 395 14.00 21.78 10.32
C GLY A 395 14.74 20.84 9.37
N MET A 396 14.58 21.01 8.04
CA MET A 396 15.36 20.25 7.05
C MET A 396 16.83 20.65 7.06
N PRO A 397 17.77 19.69 6.81
CA PRO A 397 19.18 20.05 6.64
C PRO A 397 19.34 20.96 5.42
N ARG A 398 20.05 22.09 5.60
CA ARG A 398 20.35 23.00 4.48
C ARG A 398 21.24 22.27 3.48
N ARG A 399 20.74 22.01 2.27
CA ARG A 399 21.55 21.56 1.15
C ARG A 399 22.42 22.74 0.68
N GLN A 400 23.73 22.60 0.77
CA GLN A 400 24.69 23.53 0.16
C GLN A 400 24.73 23.29 -1.35
#